data_b907e4e1ea1984585f9643bdeffbd557
#
_entry.id   b907e4e1ea1984585f9643bdeffbd557
#
_cell.length_a   1.000
_cell.length_b   1.000
_cell.length_c   1.000
_cell.angle_alpha   90.00
_cell.angle_beta   90.00
_cell.angle_gamma   90.00
#
_symmetry.space_group_name_H-M   'P 1'
#
loop_
_entity.id
_entity.type
_entity.pdbx_description
1 polymer ?
#
loop_
_entity_poly.entity_id
_entity_poly.type
_entity_poly.pdbx_seq_one_letter_code
_entity_poly.pdbx_strand_id
1 'polypeptide(L)'
;MDKEKFSLLSNIKYPEDLRKLSIDELPELCRELREDIIEEVAVNPGHFASSLGVVEITVALHYIYNTPYDRIVWDVGHQAYGHKILTGRRDAFCTNRRLHGIRPFPTPLESEYDTFACGHASNSISAALGMSVAAKQKGENDRHVVAVIGDGAMSGGLAFEGINNVSSTPNDLLIILNDNDMSIDRAVGGMEKYLLNLDTNDTYNRLRFKASQWLHSKGYLNDDRRKGILRLNNALKSALSHQQNIFEGMNIRYFGPFDGHDIREVVRVLRQLKDMKGPKLLHLHTTKGKGYEPAEKSATIWHAPGKFDPETGERLVSDTSNQPPKYQDVFGNTLLELARQNHNIVGVTPAMPTGCSMSIMMKQMPDRVFDVGIAEGHAVTFSAGMAKDGLMPFCNIYSSFAQRAYDNIIHDMALLSLPVVLCLDRAGLVGEDGPTHHGAFDLAALRPVPHLTIASPMNEHELRNLMYSAQLPNHGCYVIRYPRGNGVLTDWRNPMQEIVTGTGRKLKEGTDVAVLTLGPIGNDAAEAIAEVEKETEGLSVAHYDMRFLKPLDEKLLHEIGSRFNRIVTIEDGVRMGGFGSAVIEWMSDHDYHPHVIRMGLPDEFVEHGTIAQLREIVHMDKESIKEAIIKE
;
A
#
# COMPACT_ATOMS: atom_id res chain seq x y z
N MET A 1 30.79 -0.84 -13.10
CA MET A 1 30.74 -0.56 -11.63
C MET A 1 32.12 -0.24 -11.14
N ASP A 2 32.28 0.87 -10.51
CA ASP A 2 33.60 1.36 -10.05
C ASP A 2 33.99 0.62 -8.77
N LYS A 3 34.85 -0.41 -8.89
CA LYS A 3 35.36 -1.19 -7.75
C LYS A 3 36.19 -0.37 -6.77
N GLU A 4 36.71 0.79 -7.21
CA GLU A 4 37.46 1.70 -6.35
C GLU A 4 36.52 2.46 -5.40
N LYS A 5 35.30 2.76 -5.85
CA LYS A 5 34.31 3.49 -5.06
C LYS A 5 33.64 2.63 -3.97
N PHE A 6 33.38 1.34 -4.25
CA PHE A 6 32.65 0.41 -3.37
C PHE A 6 33.54 -0.78 -2.99
N SER A 7 34.59 -0.49 -2.24
CA SER A 7 35.67 -1.46 -1.94
C SER A 7 35.20 -2.65 -1.08
N LEU A 8 34.27 -2.44 -0.15
CA LEU A 8 33.69 -3.50 0.68
C LEU A 8 32.46 -4.12 0.00
N LEU A 9 31.50 -3.30 -0.42
CA LEU A 9 30.23 -3.77 -0.97
C LEU A 9 30.40 -4.60 -2.24
N SER A 10 31.43 -4.30 -3.07
CA SER A 10 31.75 -5.08 -4.28
C SER A 10 32.18 -6.52 -4.00
N ASN A 11 32.60 -6.83 -2.79
CA ASN A 11 32.99 -8.18 -2.35
C ASN A 11 31.88 -8.93 -1.61
N ILE A 12 30.71 -8.29 -1.43
CA ILE A 12 29.56 -8.88 -0.74
C ILE A 12 28.52 -9.26 -1.79
N LYS A 13 28.32 -10.55 -1.99
CA LYS A 13 27.26 -11.06 -2.82
C LYS A 13 26.08 -11.57 -1.97
N TYR A 14 26.38 -12.24 -0.87
CA TYR A 14 25.39 -12.81 0.04
C TYR A 14 25.72 -12.46 1.50
N PRO A 15 24.79 -12.60 2.43
CA PRO A 15 25.01 -12.34 3.87
C PRO A 15 26.17 -13.10 4.48
N GLU A 16 26.58 -14.23 3.91
CA GLU A 16 27.75 -15.00 4.35
C GLU A 16 29.05 -14.22 4.14
N ASP A 17 29.15 -13.43 3.09
CA ASP A 17 30.32 -12.57 2.83
C ASP A 17 30.34 -11.41 3.81
N LEU A 18 29.19 -10.80 4.07
CA LEU A 18 29.05 -9.74 5.08
C LEU A 18 29.52 -10.20 6.46
N ARG A 19 29.18 -11.43 6.87
CA ARG A 19 29.58 -11.98 8.19
C ARG A 19 31.08 -12.20 8.35
N LYS A 20 31.87 -12.13 7.28
CA LYS A 20 33.34 -12.21 7.32
C LYS A 20 34.00 -10.88 7.73
N LEU A 21 33.27 -9.76 7.62
CA LEU A 21 33.79 -8.46 7.99
C LEU A 21 33.94 -8.32 9.50
N SER A 22 34.90 -7.49 9.91
CA SER A 22 35.02 -7.04 11.30
C SER A 22 33.94 -5.99 11.61
N ILE A 23 33.63 -5.80 12.90
CA ILE A 23 32.67 -4.77 13.33
C ILE A 23 33.13 -3.35 12.91
N ASP A 24 34.43 -3.13 12.83
CA ASP A 24 34.98 -1.83 12.50
C ASP A 24 34.84 -1.46 11.02
N GLU A 25 34.62 -2.44 10.14
CA GLU A 25 34.36 -2.25 8.71
C GLU A 25 32.87 -1.97 8.42
N LEU A 26 31.94 -2.32 9.34
CA LEU A 26 30.50 -2.15 9.10
C LEU A 26 30.05 -0.71 8.88
N PRO A 27 30.59 0.32 9.56
CA PRO A 27 30.24 1.71 9.26
C PRO A 27 30.55 2.12 7.81
N GLU A 28 31.69 1.67 7.27
CA GLU A 28 32.06 1.93 5.88
C GLU A 28 31.13 1.19 4.92
N LEU A 29 30.81 -0.08 5.20
CA LEU A 29 29.83 -0.81 4.41
C LEU A 29 28.47 -0.11 4.38
N CYS A 30 28.00 0.41 5.53
CA CYS A 30 26.74 1.18 5.58
C CYS A 30 26.81 2.44 4.70
N ARG A 31 27.94 3.12 4.67
CA ARG A 31 28.17 4.27 3.80
C ARG A 31 28.08 3.88 2.33
N GLU A 32 28.83 2.83 1.94
CA GLU A 32 28.85 2.34 0.55
C GLU A 32 27.44 1.85 0.10
N LEU A 33 26.73 1.10 0.93
CA LEU A 33 25.38 0.62 0.65
C LEU A 33 24.39 1.78 0.47
N ARG A 34 24.52 2.83 1.26
CA ARG A 34 23.68 4.03 1.15
C ARG A 34 23.96 4.77 -0.17
N GLU A 35 25.23 4.95 -0.53
CA GLU A 35 25.60 5.57 -1.81
C GLU A 35 25.11 4.77 -3.01
N ASP A 36 25.24 3.45 -2.99
CA ASP A 36 24.75 2.54 -4.02
C ASP A 36 23.22 2.69 -4.22
N ILE A 37 22.45 2.77 -3.11
CA ILE A 37 21.00 3.02 -3.16
C ILE A 37 20.69 4.41 -3.76
N ILE A 38 21.44 5.45 -3.38
CA ILE A 38 21.23 6.82 -3.89
C ILE A 38 21.46 6.87 -5.40
N GLU A 39 22.56 6.31 -5.88
CA GLU A 39 22.91 6.31 -7.31
C GLU A 39 21.88 5.54 -8.15
N GLU A 40 21.51 4.34 -7.70
CA GLU A 40 20.57 3.50 -8.44
C GLU A 40 19.15 4.10 -8.46
N VAL A 41 18.65 4.60 -7.33
CA VAL A 41 17.28 5.14 -7.27
C VAL A 41 17.19 6.50 -7.98
N ALA A 42 18.27 7.26 -8.09
CA ALA A 42 18.30 8.50 -8.86
C ALA A 42 17.94 8.28 -10.34
N VAL A 43 18.38 7.17 -10.91
CA VAL A 43 18.16 6.79 -12.32
C VAL A 43 16.92 5.90 -12.48
N ASN A 44 16.74 4.96 -11.57
CA ASN A 44 15.64 3.99 -11.56
C ASN A 44 14.74 4.22 -10.33
N PRO A 45 13.73 5.10 -10.44
CA PRO A 45 12.96 5.59 -9.29
C PRO A 45 12.24 4.50 -8.51
N GLY A 46 12.22 4.65 -7.19
CA GLY A 46 11.55 3.73 -6.26
C GLY A 46 11.36 4.34 -4.87
N HIS A 47 11.19 3.48 -3.85
CA HIS A 47 11.06 3.86 -2.45
C HIS A 47 12.42 4.24 -1.88
N PHE A 48 12.66 5.53 -1.69
CA PHE A 48 13.98 6.06 -1.42
C PHE A 48 14.27 6.31 0.07
N ALA A 49 13.61 7.31 0.65
CA ALA A 49 13.94 7.76 2.01
C ALA A 49 13.75 6.67 3.08
N SER A 50 12.78 5.77 2.91
CA SER A 50 12.56 4.64 3.82
C SER A 50 13.70 3.63 3.77
N SER A 51 14.27 3.35 2.58
CA SER A 51 15.41 2.45 2.43
C SER A 51 16.69 3.03 3.05
N LEU A 52 16.92 4.34 2.91
CA LEU A 52 18.07 5.02 3.53
C LEU A 52 18.00 5.02 5.06
N GLY A 53 16.80 5.11 5.62
CA GLY A 53 16.59 5.14 7.07
C GLY A 53 16.90 3.84 7.80
N VAL A 54 17.04 2.71 7.09
CA VAL A 54 17.24 1.38 7.71
C VAL A 54 18.51 0.66 7.25
N VAL A 55 19.45 1.36 6.67
CA VAL A 55 20.71 0.77 6.17
C VAL A 55 21.44 0.04 7.29
N GLU A 56 21.65 0.67 8.44
CA GLU A 56 22.34 0.08 9.58
C GLU A 56 21.59 -1.10 10.16
N ILE A 57 20.26 -1.00 10.28
CA ILE A 57 19.39 -2.11 10.74
C ILE A 57 19.53 -3.31 9.79
N THR A 58 19.50 -3.07 8.48
CA THR A 58 19.61 -4.12 7.45
C THR A 58 20.97 -4.83 7.52
N VAL A 59 22.06 -4.06 7.57
CA VAL A 59 23.41 -4.61 7.71
C VAL A 59 23.54 -5.42 9.00
N ALA A 60 23.09 -4.87 10.15
CA ALA A 60 23.15 -5.55 11.44
C ALA A 60 22.37 -6.88 11.46
N LEU A 61 21.17 -6.90 10.84
CA LEU A 61 20.35 -8.10 10.76
C LEU A 61 21.05 -9.21 9.98
N HIS A 62 21.57 -8.92 8.79
CA HIS A 62 22.29 -9.90 7.97
C HIS A 62 23.66 -10.28 8.53
N TYR A 63 24.26 -9.43 9.36
CA TYR A 63 25.49 -9.72 10.08
C TYR A 63 25.29 -10.68 11.25
N ILE A 64 24.15 -10.60 11.97
CA ILE A 64 23.88 -11.36 13.20
C ILE A 64 23.10 -12.64 12.92
N TYR A 65 22.13 -12.61 12.02
CA TYR A 65 21.23 -13.73 11.74
C TYR A 65 21.70 -14.54 10.53
N ASN A 66 21.56 -15.86 10.62
CA ASN A 66 21.97 -16.78 9.58
C ASN A 66 20.87 -16.95 8.52
N THR A 67 20.58 -15.85 7.78
CA THR A 67 19.63 -15.90 6.68
C THR A 67 20.18 -16.72 5.50
N PRO A 68 19.34 -17.48 4.76
CA PRO A 68 17.88 -17.54 4.82
C PRO A 68 17.30 -18.52 5.86
N TYR A 69 18.14 -19.27 6.62
CA TYR A 69 17.65 -20.19 7.66
C TYR A 69 16.89 -19.44 8.75
N ASP A 70 17.50 -18.41 9.34
CA ASP A 70 16.79 -17.43 10.17
C ASP A 70 15.86 -16.57 9.29
N ARG A 71 14.71 -16.17 9.81
CA ARG A 71 13.66 -15.50 9.06
C ARG A 71 13.58 -14.01 9.44
N ILE A 72 13.65 -13.15 8.44
CA ILE A 72 13.40 -11.70 8.59
C ILE A 72 12.16 -11.35 7.78
N VAL A 73 11.11 -10.86 8.46
CA VAL A 73 9.86 -10.42 7.84
C VAL A 73 9.83 -8.90 7.85
N TRP A 74 9.91 -8.30 6.68
CA TRP A 74 9.80 -6.86 6.49
C TRP A 74 8.33 -6.45 6.42
N ASP A 75 7.92 -5.48 7.25
CA ASP A 75 6.59 -4.88 7.13
C ASP A 75 6.55 -3.93 5.93
N VAL A 76 5.51 -3.93 5.11
CA VAL A 76 5.40 -3.20 3.83
C VAL A 76 6.49 -3.61 2.82
N GLY A 77 7.75 -3.61 3.21
CA GLY A 77 8.91 -3.93 2.35
C GLY A 77 9.43 -2.77 1.51
N HIS A 78 8.88 -1.56 1.64
CA HIS A 78 9.35 -0.35 0.97
C HIS A 78 10.74 0.12 1.46
N GLN A 79 11.22 -0.40 2.59
CA GLN A 79 12.53 -0.15 3.17
C GLN A 79 13.57 -1.22 2.83
N ALA A 80 13.25 -2.19 1.98
CA ALA A 80 14.05 -3.40 1.81
C ALA A 80 15.07 -3.37 0.65
N TYR A 81 15.44 -2.20 0.13
CA TYR A 81 16.42 -2.13 -0.97
C TYR A 81 17.81 -2.60 -0.55
N GLY A 82 18.28 -2.19 0.62
CA GLY A 82 19.53 -2.71 1.18
C GLY A 82 19.51 -4.23 1.38
N HIS A 83 18.37 -4.79 1.81
CA HIS A 83 18.18 -6.23 1.91
C HIS A 83 18.34 -6.92 0.54
N LYS A 84 17.73 -6.40 -0.53
CA LYS A 84 17.86 -6.96 -1.87
C LYS A 84 19.32 -6.92 -2.36
N ILE A 85 20.00 -5.79 -2.17
CA ILE A 85 21.40 -5.61 -2.57
C ILE A 85 22.31 -6.62 -1.85
N LEU A 86 22.15 -6.81 -0.54
CA LEU A 86 22.97 -7.71 0.26
C LEU A 86 22.62 -9.20 0.10
N THR A 87 21.55 -9.52 -0.63
CA THR A 87 21.07 -10.91 -0.84
C THR A 87 21.10 -11.32 -2.31
N GLY A 88 22.16 -10.96 -3.02
CA GLY A 88 22.50 -11.47 -4.37
C GLY A 88 21.88 -10.73 -5.53
N ARG A 89 21.16 -9.62 -5.29
CA ARG A 89 20.44 -8.87 -6.34
C ARG A 89 21.08 -7.54 -6.72
N ARG A 90 22.28 -7.23 -6.22
CA ARG A 90 22.96 -5.96 -6.50
C ARG A 90 23.14 -5.71 -7.99
N ASP A 91 23.69 -6.68 -8.73
CA ASP A 91 23.96 -6.52 -10.16
C ASP A 91 22.71 -6.31 -11.00
N ALA A 92 21.58 -6.87 -10.56
CA ALA A 92 20.28 -6.73 -11.22
C ALA A 92 19.47 -5.54 -10.68
N PHE A 93 19.93 -4.82 -9.66
CA PHE A 93 19.14 -3.81 -8.97
C PHE A 93 18.75 -2.63 -9.89
N CYS A 94 19.52 -2.35 -10.93
CA CYS A 94 19.18 -1.39 -11.99
C CYS A 94 17.89 -1.75 -12.77
N THR A 95 17.37 -2.97 -12.61
CA THR A 95 16.10 -3.41 -13.20
C THR A 95 14.93 -3.37 -12.21
N ASN A 96 15.15 -2.88 -10.99
CA ASN A 96 14.11 -2.82 -9.96
C ASN A 96 12.87 -2.07 -10.46
N ARG A 97 11.67 -2.64 -10.28
CA ARG A 97 10.38 -2.08 -10.71
C ARG A 97 10.17 -2.04 -12.25
N ARG A 98 11.10 -2.55 -13.05
CA ARG A 98 10.94 -2.67 -14.51
C ARG A 98 10.37 -4.02 -14.87
N LEU A 99 9.60 -4.06 -15.94
CA LEU A 99 9.04 -5.32 -16.47
C LEU A 99 10.14 -6.38 -16.64
N HIS A 100 9.90 -7.59 -16.17
CA HIS A 100 10.85 -8.72 -16.11
C HIS A 100 12.12 -8.46 -15.28
N GLY A 101 12.18 -7.36 -14.55
CA GLY A 101 13.26 -7.03 -13.62
C GLY A 101 12.94 -7.45 -12.18
N ILE A 102 13.71 -6.91 -11.24
CA ILE A 102 13.49 -7.14 -9.82
C ILE A 102 12.14 -6.52 -9.38
N ARG A 103 11.39 -7.27 -8.58
CA ARG A 103 10.10 -6.84 -8.05
C ARG A 103 10.23 -5.65 -7.09
N PRO A 104 9.20 -4.79 -6.99
CA PRO A 104 9.25 -3.59 -6.13
C PRO A 104 9.38 -3.92 -4.64
N PHE A 105 8.81 -5.04 -4.21
CA PHE A 105 8.79 -5.50 -2.81
C PHE A 105 9.38 -6.91 -2.67
N PRO A 106 9.92 -7.26 -1.49
CA PRO A 106 10.36 -8.63 -1.22
C PRO A 106 9.24 -9.66 -1.40
N THR A 107 9.59 -10.79 -2.02
CA THR A 107 8.68 -11.92 -2.18
C THR A 107 9.46 -13.23 -2.33
N PRO A 108 9.01 -14.34 -1.71
CA PRO A 108 9.62 -15.67 -1.89
C PRO A 108 9.66 -16.15 -3.34
N LEU A 109 8.86 -15.56 -4.23
CA LEU A 109 8.88 -15.84 -5.67
C LEU A 109 10.13 -15.29 -6.38
N GLU A 110 10.86 -14.36 -5.74
CA GLU A 110 12.07 -13.73 -6.30
C GLU A 110 13.34 -14.26 -5.65
N SER A 111 13.34 -14.48 -4.34
CA SER A 111 14.52 -14.87 -3.58
C SER A 111 14.18 -15.70 -2.35
N GLU A 112 14.99 -16.71 -2.03
CA GLU A 112 14.88 -17.49 -0.79
C GLU A 112 15.12 -16.65 0.48
N TYR A 113 15.79 -15.50 0.36
CA TYR A 113 16.00 -14.55 1.44
C TYR A 113 14.76 -13.70 1.75
N ASP A 114 13.82 -13.63 0.83
CA ASP A 114 12.55 -12.92 1.00
C ASP A 114 11.55 -13.84 1.71
N THR A 115 11.45 -13.70 3.01
CA THR A 115 10.73 -14.65 3.88
C THR A 115 9.21 -14.67 3.65
N PHE A 116 8.63 -13.51 3.33
CA PHE A 116 7.19 -13.34 3.14
C PHE A 116 6.90 -12.30 2.06
N ALA A 117 5.75 -12.39 1.40
CA ALA A 117 5.33 -11.39 0.42
C ALA A 117 5.01 -10.06 1.14
N CYS A 118 5.66 -9.00 0.69
CA CYS A 118 5.48 -7.64 1.21
C CYS A 118 4.63 -6.79 0.26
N GLY A 119 4.29 -5.58 0.69
CA GLY A 119 3.48 -4.59 -0.06
C GLY A 119 2.44 -3.90 0.80
N HIS A 120 1.79 -4.64 1.70
CA HIS A 120 0.78 -4.12 2.63
C HIS A 120 1.33 -4.03 4.05
N ALA A 121 0.96 -2.97 4.78
CA ALA A 121 1.45 -2.71 6.13
C ALA A 121 0.80 -3.62 7.19
N SER A 122 1.45 -3.69 8.35
CA SER A 122 0.93 -4.25 9.62
C SER A 122 0.83 -5.78 9.69
N ASN A 123 1.29 -6.53 8.67
CA ASN A 123 1.18 -8.00 8.63
C ASN A 123 2.41 -8.74 9.17
N SER A 124 3.54 -8.06 9.33
CA SER A 124 4.84 -8.69 9.65
C SER A 124 4.83 -9.43 10.99
N ILE A 125 4.23 -8.85 12.02
CA ILE A 125 4.19 -9.45 13.37
C ILE A 125 3.42 -10.77 13.35
N SER A 126 2.23 -10.79 12.74
CA SER A 126 1.41 -11.99 12.64
C SER A 126 2.08 -13.09 11.81
N ALA A 127 2.68 -12.73 10.67
CA ALA A 127 3.42 -13.67 9.81
C ALA A 127 4.64 -14.25 10.54
N ALA A 128 5.44 -13.39 11.19
CA ALA A 128 6.62 -13.80 11.93
C ALA A 128 6.26 -14.65 13.17
N LEU A 129 5.17 -14.33 13.88
CA LEU A 129 4.67 -15.16 14.98
C LEU A 129 4.31 -16.56 14.47
N GLY A 130 3.59 -16.68 13.36
CA GLY A 130 3.26 -17.96 12.75
C GLY A 130 4.50 -18.79 12.40
N MET A 131 5.54 -18.14 11.85
CA MET A 131 6.82 -18.80 11.55
C MET A 131 7.58 -19.23 12.80
N SER A 132 7.59 -18.40 13.86
CA SER A 132 8.21 -18.75 15.15
C SER A 132 7.54 -19.95 15.81
N VAL A 133 6.20 -20.00 15.77
CA VAL A 133 5.43 -21.14 16.25
C VAL A 133 5.71 -22.39 15.42
N ALA A 134 5.75 -22.27 14.08
CA ALA A 134 6.04 -23.39 13.19
C ALA A 134 7.44 -23.97 13.42
N ALA A 135 8.47 -23.13 13.59
CA ALA A 135 9.81 -23.55 13.93
C ALA A 135 9.85 -24.36 15.23
N LYS A 136 9.17 -23.85 16.26
CA LYS A 136 9.07 -24.54 17.55
C LYS A 136 8.37 -25.90 17.44
N GLN A 137 7.26 -25.99 16.70
CA GLN A 137 6.54 -27.24 16.48
C GLN A 137 7.35 -28.28 15.70
N LYS A 138 8.23 -27.82 14.81
CA LYS A 138 9.17 -28.68 14.05
C LYS A 138 10.43 -29.07 14.85
N GLY A 139 10.63 -28.53 16.05
CA GLY A 139 11.84 -28.75 16.85
C GLY A 139 13.06 -27.95 16.36
N GLU A 140 12.88 -26.95 15.49
CA GLU A 140 13.92 -26.05 14.99
C GLU A 140 14.21 -24.94 16.03
N ASN A 141 14.69 -25.33 17.22
CA ASN A 141 14.83 -24.45 18.39
C ASN A 141 15.96 -23.42 18.26
N ASP A 142 16.83 -23.55 17.28
CA ASP A 142 17.94 -22.69 16.93
C ASP A 142 17.55 -21.65 15.83
N ARG A 143 16.38 -21.81 15.20
CA ARG A 143 15.88 -20.87 14.21
C ARG A 143 15.35 -19.59 14.86
N HIS A 144 15.86 -18.46 14.42
CA HIS A 144 15.40 -17.15 14.86
C HIS A 144 14.42 -16.54 13.86
N VAL A 145 13.42 -15.81 14.38
CA VAL A 145 12.46 -15.09 13.56
C VAL A 145 12.39 -13.63 14.02
N VAL A 146 12.53 -12.72 13.08
CA VAL A 146 12.53 -11.27 13.32
C VAL A 146 11.46 -10.61 12.46
N ALA A 147 10.59 -9.80 13.06
CA ALA A 147 9.69 -8.88 12.37
C ALA A 147 10.27 -7.47 12.44
N VAL A 148 10.38 -6.79 11.30
CA VAL A 148 10.79 -5.38 11.22
C VAL A 148 9.58 -4.56 10.81
N ILE A 149 9.10 -3.70 11.70
CA ILE A 149 7.89 -2.90 11.51
C ILE A 149 8.17 -1.42 11.80
N GLY A 150 7.64 -0.52 10.98
CA GLY A 150 7.70 0.92 11.22
C GLY A 150 6.60 1.38 12.18
N ASP A 151 6.82 2.53 12.82
CA ASP A 151 5.87 3.21 13.71
C ASP A 151 4.50 3.46 13.06
N GLY A 152 4.47 3.94 11.81
CA GLY A 152 3.23 4.10 11.05
C GLY A 152 2.47 2.79 10.85
N ALA A 153 3.15 1.70 10.50
CA ALA A 153 2.54 0.39 10.31
C ALA A 153 2.10 -0.26 11.64
N MET A 154 2.73 0.11 12.76
CA MET A 154 2.36 -0.32 14.10
C MET A 154 0.96 0.20 14.51
N SER A 155 0.47 1.27 13.90
CA SER A 155 -0.87 1.80 14.16
C SER A 155 -2.02 0.98 13.55
N GLY A 156 -1.73 0.04 12.65
CA GLY A 156 -2.73 -0.80 12.00
C GLY A 156 -3.32 -1.89 12.91
N GLY A 157 -4.61 -2.19 12.76
CA GLY A 157 -5.34 -3.15 13.60
C GLY A 157 -4.67 -4.52 13.65
N LEU A 158 -4.22 -5.06 12.51
CA LEU A 158 -3.57 -6.37 12.44
C LEU A 158 -2.24 -6.41 13.24
N ALA A 159 -1.52 -5.29 13.34
CA ALA A 159 -0.31 -5.22 14.18
C ALA A 159 -0.68 -5.35 15.67
N PHE A 160 -1.76 -4.70 16.12
CA PHE A 160 -2.27 -4.85 17.49
C PHE A 160 -2.76 -6.27 17.78
N GLU A 161 -3.48 -6.90 16.83
CA GLU A 161 -3.88 -8.30 16.93
C GLU A 161 -2.66 -9.23 17.04
N GLY A 162 -1.63 -8.96 16.23
CA GLY A 162 -0.35 -9.67 16.27
C GLY A 162 0.32 -9.53 17.66
N ILE A 163 0.47 -8.31 18.18
CA ILE A 163 1.07 -8.03 19.49
C ILE A 163 0.28 -8.73 20.60
N ASN A 164 -1.06 -8.67 20.56
CA ASN A 164 -1.92 -9.33 21.54
C ASN A 164 -1.66 -10.85 21.56
N ASN A 165 -1.51 -11.48 20.39
CA ASN A 165 -1.25 -12.91 20.27
C ASN A 165 0.20 -13.30 20.59
N VAL A 166 1.19 -12.45 20.28
CA VAL A 166 2.59 -12.64 20.70
C VAL A 166 2.70 -12.80 22.21
N SER A 167 1.91 -12.08 22.98
CA SER A 167 1.91 -12.11 24.45
C SER A 167 1.41 -13.42 25.04
N SER A 168 0.51 -14.13 24.35
CA SER A 168 -0.18 -15.34 24.84
C SER A 168 0.33 -16.63 24.20
N THR A 169 0.94 -16.56 23.04
CA THR A 169 1.45 -17.71 22.28
C THR A 169 2.93 -17.97 22.61
N PRO A 170 3.33 -19.21 22.96
CA PRO A 170 4.74 -19.52 23.22
C PRO A 170 5.64 -19.31 22.00
N ASN A 171 6.51 -18.31 22.03
CA ASN A 171 7.41 -17.96 20.93
C ASN A 171 8.71 -17.29 21.45
N ASP A 172 9.68 -17.16 20.55
CA ASP A 172 10.94 -16.44 20.78
C ASP A 172 11.11 -15.24 19.84
N LEU A 173 10.01 -14.74 19.27
CA LEU A 173 9.97 -13.67 18.27
C LEU A 173 10.70 -12.42 18.76
N LEU A 174 11.52 -11.84 17.89
CA LEU A 174 12.03 -10.47 18.01
C LEU A 174 11.22 -9.55 17.11
N ILE A 175 10.60 -8.53 17.68
CA ILE A 175 9.99 -7.42 16.95
C ILE A 175 10.97 -6.25 16.99
N ILE A 176 11.37 -5.74 15.83
CA ILE A 176 12.13 -4.48 15.72
C ILE A 176 11.15 -3.40 15.31
N LEU A 177 10.91 -2.47 16.20
CA LEU A 177 10.18 -1.24 15.94
C LEU A 177 11.16 -0.19 15.42
N ASN A 178 11.04 0.15 14.14
CA ASN A 178 11.76 1.23 13.51
C ASN A 178 10.93 2.51 13.62
N ASP A 179 11.29 3.36 14.55
CA ASP A 179 10.60 4.60 14.87
C ASP A 179 11.31 5.79 14.22
N ASN A 180 10.60 6.51 13.36
CA ASN A 180 11.12 7.71 12.69
C ASN A 180 10.06 8.81 12.55
N ASP A 181 8.97 8.75 13.32
CA ASP A 181 7.86 9.70 13.35
C ASP A 181 7.16 9.90 11.98
N MET A 182 7.31 8.94 11.06
CA MET A 182 6.83 9.08 9.67
C MET A 182 6.18 7.79 9.16
N SER A 183 5.00 7.94 8.56
CA SER A 183 4.47 6.98 7.58
C SER A 183 4.83 7.44 6.15
N ILE A 184 3.89 7.51 5.21
CA ILE A 184 4.11 8.24 3.94
C ILE A 184 4.14 9.74 4.24
N ASP A 185 3.10 10.24 4.90
CA ASP A 185 3.04 11.54 5.54
C ASP A 185 3.46 11.40 7.02
N ARG A 186 3.35 12.46 7.81
CA ARG A 186 3.66 12.39 9.24
C ARG A 186 2.73 11.40 9.94
N ALA A 187 3.27 10.58 10.83
CA ALA A 187 2.48 9.64 11.61
C ALA A 187 1.43 10.37 12.46
N VAL A 188 0.28 9.74 12.69
CA VAL A 188 -0.85 10.33 13.43
C VAL A 188 -1.37 9.37 14.48
N GLY A 189 -1.99 9.92 15.52
CA GLY A 189 -2.74 9.16 16.52
C GLY A 189 -2.08 9.03 17.88
N GLY A 190 -2.72 8.25 18.76
CA GLY A 190 -2.28 8.08 20.15
C GLY A 190 -1.01 7.26 20.29
N MET A 191 -0.75 6.32 19.36
CA MET A 191 0.45 5.50 19.38
C MET A 191 1.71 6.34 19.10
N GLU A 192 1.67 7.24 18.10
CA GLU A 192 2.76 8.17 17.82
C GLU A 192 3.10 9.00 19.06
N LYS A 193 2.10 9.65 19.68
CA LYS A 193 2.30 10.41 20.91
C LYS A 193 2.87 9.57 22.05
N TYR A 194 2.48 8.30 22.13
CA TYR A 194 2.99 7.39 23.13
C TYR A 194 4.46 7.05 22.88
N LEU A 195 4.86 6.78 21.64
CA LEU A 195 6.24 6.48 21.27
C LEU A 195 7.16 7.69 21.51
N LEU A 196 6.75 8.90 21.13
CA LEU A 196 7.45 10.15 21.43
C LEU A 196 7.70 10.34 22.94
N ASN A 197 6.73 9.97 23.80
CA ASN A 197 6.90 10.03 25.25
C ASN A 197 7.87 8.97 25.79
N LEU A 198 8.02 7.83 25.13
CA LEU A 198 9.04 6.83 25.47
C LEU A 198 10.45 7.33 25.14
N ASP A 199 10.60 8.06 24.05
CA ASP A 199 11.86 8.61 23.57
C ASP A 199 12.44 9.66 24.53
N THR A 200 11.59 10.48 25.14
CA THR A 200 12.02 11.54 26.08
C THR A 200 12.55 11.02 27.42
N ASN A 201 12.42 9.73 27.74
CA ASN A 201 12.87 9.09 28.98
C ASN A 201 14.21 8.34 28.86
N ASP A 202 15.11 8.82 28.02
CA ASP A 202 16.40 8.20 27.64
C ASP A 202 17.27 7.75 28.83
N THR A 203 17.35 8.54 29.89
CA THR A 203 18.19 8.25 31.09
C THR A 203 17.73 6.99 31.83
N TYR A 204 16.43 6.74 31.90
CA TYR A 204 15.87 5.57 32.60
C TYR A 204 16.12 4.28 31.82
N ASN A 205 15.93 4.33 30.52
CA ASN A 205 16.08 3.17 29.62
C ASN A 205 17.57 2.72 29.56
N ARG A 206 18.52 3.65 29.47
CA ARG A 206 19.96 3.37 29.50
C ARG A 206 20.43 2.81 30.86
N LEU A 207 19.95 3.34 31.98
CA LEU A 207 20.25 2.83 33.32
C LEU A 207 19.72 1.41 33.52
N ARG A 208 18.53 1.14 33.07
CA ARG A 208 17.88 -0.16 33.14
C ARG A 208 18.61 -1.22 32.33
N PHE A 209 19.00 -0.90 31.09
CA PHE A 209 19.79 -1.80 30.25
C PHE A 209 21.16 -2.11 30.86
N LYS A 210 21.86 -1.12 31.37
CA LYS A 210 23.15 -1.32 32.08
C LYS A 210 22.99 -2.17 33.35
N ALA A 211 21.92 -1.97 34.11
CA ALA A 211 21.61 -2.78 35.30
C ALA A 211 21.31 -4.23 34.94
N SER A 212 20.57 -4.47 33.87
CA SER A 212 20.29 -5.83 33.33
C SER A 212 21.59 -6.51 32.88
N GLN A 213 22.47 -5.81 32.18
CA GLN A 213 23.78 -6.33 31.77
C GLN A 213 24.66 -6.68 32.96
N TRP A 214 24.70 -5.83 33.99
CA TRP A 214 25.48 -6.07 35.19
C TRP A 214 25.00 -7.30 35.96
N LEU A 215 23.68 -7.50 36.07
CA LEU A 215 23.08 -8.72 36.66
C LEU A 215 23.39 -9.99 35.86
N HIS A 216 23.40 -9.89 34.54
CA HIS A 216 23.75 -11.01 33.64
C HIS A 216 25.25 -11.36 33.74
N SER A 217 26.13 -10.36 33.77
CA SER A 217 27.59 -10.56 33.84
C SER A 217 28.08 -11.16 35.15
N LYS A 218 27.30 -11.02 36.23
CA LYS A 218 27.61 -11.49 37.57
C LYS A 218 27.02 -12.87 37.92
N GLY A 219 26.33 -13.55 36.96
CA GLY A 219 25.83 -14.92 37.16
C GLY A 219 24.69 -15.07 38.19
N TYR A 220 24.05 -13.97 38.58
CA TYR A 220 22.96 -14.00 39.56
C TYR A 220 21.63 -14.52 39.04
N LEU A 221 21.54 -14.99 37.77
CA LEU A 221 20.34 -15.42 37.11
C LEU A 221 20.36 -16.94 36.81
N ASN A 222 20.11 -17.75 37.84
CA ASN A 222 19.68 -19.15 37.66
C ASN A 222 18.14 -19.20 37.54
N ASP A 223 17.62 -20.08 36.66
CA ASP A 223 16.21 -20.09 36.21
C ASP A 223 15.14 -20.16 37.32
N ASP A 224 15.40 -20.81 38.43
CA ASP A 224 14.44 -20.94 39.55
C ASP A 224 14.34 -19.68 40.44
N ARG A 225 15.39 -18.88 40.54
CA ARG A 225 15.38 -17.58 41.26
C ARG A 225 14.83 -16.43 40.40
N ARG A 226 14.71 -16.64 39.11
CA ARG A 226 14.25 -15.66 38.09
C ARG A 226 12.85 -15.14 38.36
N LYS A 227 11.92 -16.01 38.78
CA LYS A 227 10.51 -15.63 39.06
C LYS A 227 10.40 -14.70 40.30
N GLY A 228 11.24 -14.90 41.30
CA GLY A 228 11.28 -14.05 42.50
C GLY A 228 11.87 -12.66 42.22
N ILE A 229 12.97 -12.62 41.47
CA ILE A 229 13.65 -11.36 41.09
C ILE A 229 12.82 -10.57 40.07
N LEU A 230 12.12 -11.21 39.17
CA LEU A 230 11.18 -10.55 38.24
C LEU A 230 9.98 -9.94 38.98
N ARG A 231 9.45 -10.60 40.01
CA ARG A 231 8.38 -10.05 40.87
C ARG A 231 8.89 -8.87 41.73
N LEU A 232 10.07 -8.98 42.28
CA LEU A 232 10.71 -7.89 43.06
C LEU A 232 11.07 -6.68 42.16
N ASN A 233 11.59 -6.95 40.96
CA ASN A 233 11.89 -5.91 39.96
C ASN A 233 10.60 -5.23 39.43
N ASN A 234 9.53 -5.97 39.25
CA ASN A 234 8.24 -5.41 38.87
C ASN A 234 7.58 -4.62 40.02
N ALA A 235 7.76 -5.04 41.26
CA ALA A 235 7.29 -4.30 42.44
C ALA A 235 8.10 -3.00 42.67
N LEU A 236 9.43 -3.03 42.48
CA LEU A 236 10.29 -1.84 42.53
C LEU A 236 10.03 -0.89 41.36
N LYS A 237 9.74 -1.42 40.16
CA LYS A 237 9.30 -0.63 38.98
C LYS A 237 7.98 0.07 39.23
N SER A 238 6.98 -0.65 39.78
CA SER A 238 5.67 -0.11 40.14
C SER A 238 5.75 1.01 41.19
N ALA A 239 6.78 0.97 42.05
CA ALA A 239 7.01 1.97 43.07
C ALA A 239 7.81 3.20 42.58
N LEU A 240 8.61 3.04 41.51
CA LEU A 240 9.52 4.07 40.99
C LEU A 240 9.10 4.73 39.69
N SER A 241 8.21 4.09 38.89
CA SER A 241 7.67 4.68 37.67
C SER A 241 6.15 4.49 37.58
N HIS A 242 5.43 5.60 37.49
CA HIS A 242 3.98 5.62 37.32
C HIS A 242 3.50 5.20 35.91
N GLN A 243 4.39 4.74 35.05
CA GLN A 243 4.06 4.35 33.66
C GLN A 243 4.66 2.99 33.32
N GLN A 244 3.86 1.94 33.33
CA GLN A 244 4.20 0.68 32.62
C GLN A 244 4.13 0.92 31.12
N ASN A 245 5.19 0.52 30.41
CA ASN A 245 5.18 0.44 28.95
C ASN A 245 4.11 -0.56 28.49
N ILE A 246 3.29 -0.21 27.48
CA ILE A 246 2.21 -1.04 26.97
C ILE A 246 2.68 -2.45 26.58
N PHE A 247 3.86 -2.57 25.99
CA PHE A 247 4.44 -3.85 25.57
C PHE A 247 4.79 -4.74 26.78
N GLU A 248 5.34 -4.16 27.83
CA GLU A 248 5.63 -4.88 29.07
C GLU A 248 4.37 -5.27 29.82
N GLY A 249 3.33 -4.44 29.77
CA GLY A 249 1.99 -4.79 30.26
C GLY A 249 1.42 -6.02 29.57
N MET A 250 1.80 -6.26 28.32
CA MET A 250 1.46 -7.45 27.53
C MET A 250 2.48 -8.59 27.65
N ASN A 251 3.41 -8.58 28.62
CA ASN A 251 4.48 -9.59 28.80
C ASN A 251 5.47 -9.68 27.63
N ILE A 252 5.60 -8.65 26.80
CA ILE A 252 6.62 -8.53 25.77
C ILE A 252 7.78 -7.72 26.36
N ARG A 253 8.99 -8.28 26.39
CA ARG A 253 10.15 -7.55 26.93
C ARG A 253 10.55 -6.44 25.99
N TYR A 254 10.56 -5.22 26.50
CA TYR A 254 10.92 -4.02 25.75
C TYR A 254 12.38 -3.62 25.99
N PHE A 255 13.07 -3.27 24.91
CA PHE A 255 14.46 -2.79 24.89
C PHE A 255 14.53 -1.54 24.02
N GLY A 256 15.06 -0.46 24.56
CA GLY A 256 15.23 0.80 23.83
C GLY A 256 14.56 2.01 24.52
N PRO A 257 14.42 3.14 23.79
CA PRO A 257 14.92 3.33 22.44
C PRO A 257 16.46 3.37 22.34
N PHE A 258 17.01 2.90 21.21
CA PHE A 258 18.43 3.02 20.87
C PHE A 258 18.58 3.76 19.55
N ASP A 259 19.74 4.38 19.33
CA ASP A 259 20.08 4.98 18.03
C ASP A 259 20.22 3.88 16.98
N GLY A 260 19.27 3.84 16.05
CA GLY A 260 19.26 2.88 14.95
C GLY A 260 20.34 3.13 13.89
N HIS A 261 21.03 4.27 13.94
CA HIS A 261 22.15 4.60 13.05
C HIS A 261 23.53 4.31 13.65
N ASP A 262 23.62 3.94 14.95
CA ASP A 262 24.84 3.40 15.51
C ASP A 262 24.94 1.89 15.25
N ILE A 263 25.51 1.50 14.10
CA ILE A 263 25.65 0.11 13.68
C ILE A 263 26.35 -0.75 14.73
N ARG A 264 27.35 -0.20 15.45
CA ARG A 264 28.07 -0.95 16.48
C ARG A 264 27.18 -1.23 17.68
N GLU A 265 26.36 -0.26 18.09
CA GLU A 265 25.40 -0.46 19.17
C GLU A 265 24.29 -1.42 18.75
N VAL A 266 23.72 -1.28 17.56
CA VAL A 266 22.67 -2.17 17.04
C VAL A 266 23.16 -3.62 16.97
N VAL A 267 24.38 -3.87 16.44
CA VAL A 267 24.98 -5.22 16.41
C VAL A 267 25.20 -5.77 17.83
N ARG A 268 25.68 -4.95 18.76
CA ARG A 268 25.87 -5.34 20.16
C ARG A 268 24.56 -5.76 20.83
N VAL A 269 23.52 -4.99 20.65
CA VAL A 269 22.19 -5.26 21.21
C VAL A 269 21.58 -6.52 20.59
N LEU A 270 21.61 -6.65 19.27
CA LEU A 270 21.08 -7.82 18.58
C LEU A 270 21.78 -9.12 19.01
N ARG A 271 23.12 -9.12 19.20
CA ARG A 271 23.84 -10.28 19.74
C ARG A 271 23.33 -10.71 21.12
N GLN A 272 23.00 -9.76 21.98
CA GLN A 272 22.48 -10.06 23.32
C GLN A 272 21.02 -10.55 23.29
N LEU A 273 20.23 -10.09 22.35
CA LEU A 273 18.83 -10.47 22.22
C LEU A 273 18.63 -11.77 21.46
N LYS A 274 19.61 -12.19 20.62
CA LYS A 274 19.47 -13.34 19.71
C LYS A 274 19.04 -14.61 20.45
N ASP A 275 19.77 -14.98 21.51
CA ASP A 275 19.54 -16.22 22.25
C ASP A 275 18.56 -16.07 23.42
N MET A 276 18.01 -14.88 23.61
CA MET A 276 17.08 -14.60 24.69
C MET A 276 15.71 -15.24 24.40
N LYS A 277 15.23 -16.07 25.32
CA LYS A 277 13.96 -16.78 25.19
C LYS A 277 12.75 -15.88 25.48
N GLY A 278 11.64 -16.16 24.81
CA GLY A 278 10.36 -15.45 24.92
C GLY A 278 10.31 -14.17 24.08
N PRO A 279 9.11 -13.60 23.89
CA PRO A 279 8.87 -12.47 23.01
C PRO A 279 9.58 -11.21 23.48
N LYS A 280 10.10 -10.44 22.55
CA LYS A 280 10.84 -9.21 22.81
C LYS A 280 10.65 -8.20 21.70
N LEU A 281 10.64 -6.92 22.08
CA LEU A 281 10.59 -5.77 21.18
C LEU A 281 11.85 -4.93 21.37
N LEU A 282 12.54 -4.69 20.28
CA LEU A 282 13.66 -3.76 20.19
C LEU A 282 13.18 -2.48 19.51
N HIS A 283 13.19 -1.37 20.22
CA HIS A 283 12.83 -0.05 19.71
C HIS A 283 14.10 0.66 19.25
N LEU A 284 14.14 1.01 17.95
CA LEU A 284 15.22 1.73 17.31
C LEU A 284 14.69 3.05 16.78
N HIS A 285 15.31 4.16 17.22
CA HIS A 285 15.01 5.47 16.66
C HIS A 285 15.90 5.72 15.44
N THR A 286 15.28 6.15 14.32
CA THR A 286 15.98 6.39 13.05
C THR A 286 15.53 7.71 12.41
N THR A 287 16.23 8.11 11.36
CA THR A 287 15.87 9.26 10.55
C THR A 287 15.54 8.78 9.13
N LYS A 288 14.30 8.99 8.68
CA LYS A 288 13.91 8.68 7.32
C LYS A 288 14.70 9.54 6.33
N GLY A 289 15.35 8.90 5.35
CA GLY A 289 16.23 9.59 4.40
C GLY A 289 17.67 9.82 4.87
N LYS A 290 18.10 9.16 5.96
CA LYS A 290 19.42 9.30 6.58
C LYS A 290 20.58 9.30 5.60
N GLY A 291 21.46 10.29 5.72
CA GLY A 291 22.66 10.44 4.89
C GLY A 291 22.41 11.08 3.53
N TYR A 292 21.17 11.56 3.26
CA TYR A 292 20.85 12.38 2.11
C TYR A 292 20.05 13.62 2.53
N GLU A 293 20.71 14.76 2.66
CA GLU A 293 20.14 15.97 3.25
C GLU A 293 18.78 16.40 2.67
N PRO A 294 18.54 16.37 1.33
CA PRO A 294 17.23 16.69 0.79
C PRO A 294 16.11 15.77 1.31
N ALA A 295 16.41 14.47 1.49
CA ALA A 295 15.45 13.50 1.99
C ALA A 295 15.18 13.64 3.49
N GLU A 296 16.20 13.96 4.29
CA GLU A 296 16.04 14.23 5.72
C GLU A 296 15.15 15.48 5.96
N LYS A 297 15.28 16.52 5.11
CA LYS A 297 14.49 17.75 5.21
C LYS A 297 13.03 17.60 4.71
N SER A 298 12.74 16.68 3.82
CA SER A 298 11.44 16.55 3.16
C SER A 298 11.05 15.10 2.91
N ALA A 299 11.01 14.29 3.96
CA ALA A 299 10.81 12.84 3.89
C ALA A 299 9.58 12.38 3.10
N THR A 300 8.48 13.15 3.10
CA THR A 300 7.27 12.88 2.31
C THR A 300 7.54 12.95 0.81
N ILE A 301 8.21 14.02 0.35
CA ILE A 301 8.56 14.20 -1.08
C ILE A 301 9.54 13.10 -1.52
N TRP A 302 10.49 12.79 -0.66
CA TRP A 302 11.55 11.82 -0.91
C TRP A 302 11.15 10.36 -0.59
N HIS A 303 9.90 10.13 -0.23
CA HIS A 303 9.39 8.76 -0.12
C HIS A 303 9.49 8.02 -1.48
N ALA A 304 9.06 8.68 -2.56
CA ALA A 304 9.21 8.21 -3.96
C ALA A 304 9.46 9.42 -4.88
N PRO A 305 10.71 9.93 -4.95
CA PRO A 305 11.02 11.25 -5.51
C PRO A 305 10.90 11.36 -7.04
N GLY A 306 10.80 10.25 -7.77
CA GLY A 306 11.02 10.23 -9.22
C GLY A 306 12.52 10.25 -9.54
N LYS A 307 12.90 10.61 -10.76
CA LYS A 307 14.30 10.82 -11.15
C LYS A 307 14.85 12.11 -10.56
N PHE A 308 16.10 12.09 -10.15
CA PHE A 308 16.77 13.25 -9.58
C PHE A 308 18.28 13.20 -9.83
N ASP A 309 18.93 14.34 -9.72
CA ASP A 309 20.39 14.43 -9.72
C ASP A 309 20.90 14.06 -8.30
N PRO A 310 21.74 13.02 -8.16
CA PRO A 310 22.18 12.54 -6.85
C PRO A 310 23.10 13.53 -6.09
N GLU A 311 23.80 14.42 -6.80
CA GLU A 311 24.73 15.39 -6.19
C GLU A 311 23.98 16.64 -5.71
N THR A 312 23.07 17.17 -6.53
CA THR A 312 22.37 18.43 -6.24
C THR A 312 21.04 18.23 -5.51
N GLY A 313 20.43 17.05 -5.63
CA GLY A 313 19.07 16.78 -5.15
C GLY A 313 17.99 17.43 -6.04
N GLU A 314 18.35 17.95 -7.21
CA GLU A 314 17.38 18.50 -8.14
C GLU A 314 16.53 17.38 -8.76
N ARG A 315 15.21 17.45 -8.57
CA ARG A 315 14.29 16.46 -9.13
C ARG A 315 14.02 16.77 -10.60
N LEU A 316 14.21 15.78 -11.46
CA LEU A 316 13.93 15.88 -12.89
C LEU A 316 12.41 15.77 -13.11
N VAL A 317 11.70 16.88 -12.89
CA VAL A 317 10.24 16.96 -13.10
C VAL A 317 10.00 17.38 -14.55
N SER A 318 9.27 16.56 -15.30
CA SER A 318 8.79 16.96 -16.63
C SER A 318 7.78 18.11 -16.52
N ASP A 319 7.81 19.03 -17.48
CA ASP A 319 6.77 20.05 -17.58
C ASP A 319 5.43 19.39 -17.88
N THR A 320 4.50 19.52 -16.95
CA THR A 320 3.15 18.96 -17.05
C THR A 320 2.07 20.04 -17.28
N SER A 321 2.47 21.28 -17.54
CA SER A 321 1.54 22.42 -17.65
C SER A 321 0.45 22.25 -18.72
N ASN A 322 0.76 21.49 -19.78
CA ASN A 322 -0.15 21.20 -20.89
C ASN A 322 -0.75 19.77 -20.85
N GLN A 323 -0.53 19.03 -19.77
CA GLN A 323 -1.07 17.69 -19.62
C GLN A 323 -2.40 17.72 -18.84
N PRO A 324 -3.31 16.76 -19.11
CA PRO A 324 -4.47 16.54 -18.27
C PRO A 324 -4.05 16.33 -16.80
N PRO A 325 -4.87 16.75 -15.82
CA PRO A 325 -4.57 16.55 -14.41
C PRO A 325 -4.58 15.06 -14.04
N LYS A 326 -3.93 14.73 -12.95
CA LYS A 326 -4.08 13.40 -12.35
C LYS A 326 -5.50 13.26 -11.75
N TYR A 327 -6.08 12.07 -11.84
CA TYR A 327 -7.40 11.80 -11.26
C TYR A 327 -7.49 12.16 -9.77
N GLN A 328 -6.45 11.88 -8.99
CA GLN A 328 -6.39 12.27 -7.58
C GLN A 328 -6.49 13.80 -7.37
N ASP A 329 -5.91 14.60 -8.27
CA ASP A 329 -5.95 16.05 -8.17
C ASP A 329 -7.34 16.59 -8.57
N VAL A 330 -7.99 15.94 -9.53
CA VAL A 330 -9.41 16.20 -9.85
C VAL A 330 -10.28 15.92 -8.64
N PHE A 331 -10.09 14.74 -7.99
CA PHE A 331 -10.78 14.38 -6.76
C PHE A 331 -10.58 15.44 -5.66
N GLY A 332 -9.33 15.77 -5.30
CA GLY A 332 -9.03 16.67 -4.20
C GLY A 332 -9.58 18.09 -4.40
N ASN A 333 -9.48 18.63 -5.64
CA ASN A 333 -10.04 19.93 -5.98
C ASN A 333 -11.58 19.90 -5.98
N THR A 334 -12.19 18.85 -6.52
CA THR A 334 -13.66 18.72 -6.55
C THR A 334 -14.21 18.56 -5.14
N LEU A 335 -13.55 17.79 -4.27
CA LEU A 335 -13.94 17.65 -2.88
C LEU A 335 -13.95 18.99 -2.16
N LEU A 336 -12.91 19.82 -2.36
CA LEU A 336 -12.86 21.17 -1.80
C LEU A 336 -14.00 22.06 -2.33
N GLU A 337 -14.29 22.02 -3.65
CA GLU A 337 -15.39 22.77 -4.25
C GLU A 337 -16.75 22.38 -3.65
N LEU A 338 -17.01 21.08 -3.51
CA LEU A 338 -18.23 20.55 -2.89
C LEU A 338 -18.32 20.92 -1.41
N ALA A 339 -17.23 20.79 -0.66
CA ALA A 339 -17.19 21.12 0.76
C ALA A 339 -17.42 22.61 1.06
N ARG A 340 -17.12 23.51 0.12
CA ARG A 340 -17.47 24.94 0.22
C ARG A 340 -18.97 25.19 0.08
N GLN A 341 -19.66 24.35 -0.67
CA GLN A 341 -21.11 24.48 -0.92
C GLN A 341 -21.94 23.70 0.10
N ASN A 342 -21.43 22.56 0.57
CA ASN A 342 -22.11 21.68 1.53
C ASN A 342 -21.27 21.54 2.80
N HIS A 343 -21.74 22.12 3.89
CA HIS A 343 -21.05 22.12 5.18
C HIS A 343 -21.00 20.75 5.86
N ASN A 344 -21.82 19.80 5.45
CA ASN A 344 -21.82 18.44 6.00
C ASN A 344 -20.73 17.56 5.40
N ILE A 345 -20.09 17.96 4.29
CA ILE A 345 -19.03 17.17 3.67
C ILE A 345 -17.78 17.19 4.54
N VAL A 346 -17.25 16.00 4.82
CA VAL A 346 -15.97 15.77 5.49
C VAL A 346 -15.12 14.79 4.67
N GLY A 347 -13.81 14.91 4.78
CA GLY A 347 -12.85 13.98 4.16
C GLY A 347 -12.25 13.01 5.16
N VAL A 348 -12.13 11.74 4.79
CA VAL A 348 -11.46 10.71 5.60
C VAL A 348 -10.47 9.95 4.73
N THR A 349 -9.26 9.74 5.22
CA THR A 349 -8.26 8.92 4.51
C THR A 349 -7.35 8.18 5.48
N PRO A 350 -7.01 6.90 5.24
CA PRO A 350 -6.05 6.17 6.03
C PRO A 350 -4.61 6.42 5.55
N ALA A 351 -3.90 7.36 6.19
CA ALA A 351 -2.48 7.70 6.01
C ALA A 351 -2.07 8.21 4.61
N MET A 352 -3.04 8.67 3.79
CA MET A 352 -2.77 9.03 2.39
C MET A 352 -3.25 10.44 1.99
N PRO A 353 -3.19 11.49 2.85
CA PRO A 353 -3.75 12.80 2.52
C PRO A 353 -3.08 13.45 1.31
N THR A 354 -1.77 13.29 1.12
CA THR A 354 -1.05 13.78 -0.07
C THR A 354 -1.25 12.84 -1.27
N GLY A 355 -1.24 11.52 -1.04
CA GLY A 355 -1.38 10.50 -2.07
C GLY A 355 -2.73 10.56 -2.81
N CYS A 356 -3.82 10.88 -2.12
CA CYS A 356 -5.15 11.07 -2.71
C CYS A 356 -5.52 12.53 -2.95
N SER A 357 -4.59 13.47 -2.77
CA SER A 357 -4.80 14.93 -2.88
C SER A 357 -5.84 15.54 -1.93
N MET A 358 -6.26 14.81 -0.89
CA MET A 358 -7.14 15.33 0.17
C MET A 358 -6.46 16.46 0.98
N SER A 359 -5.13 16.51 0.95
CA SER A 359 -4.33 17.62 1.49
C SER A 359 -4.73 19.00 0.95
N ILE A 360 -5.35 19.06 -0.24
CA ILE A 360 -5.89 20.31 -0.82
C ILE A 360 -7.01 20.87 0.09
N MET A 361 -7.96 20.02 0.48
CA MET A 361 -9.03 20.41 1.42
C MET A 361 -8.49 20.59 2.84
N MET A 362 -7.58 19.72 3.30
CA MET A 362 -6.99 19.77 4.64
C MET A 362 -6.30 21.10 4.94
N LYS A 363 -5.62 21.70 3.96
CA LYS A 363 -4.96 23.02 4.11
C LYS A 363 -5.96 24.16 4.32
N GLN A 364 -7.17 24.07 3.78
CA GLN A 364 -8.17 25.13 3.85
C GLN A 364 -9.25 24.88 4.91
N MET A 365 -9.53 23.62 5.20
CA MET A 365 -10.56 23.18 6.14
C MET A 365 -10.02 22.03 7.03
N PRO A 366 -8.99 22.29 7.87
CA PRO A 366 -8.30 21.24 8.64
C PRO A 366 -9.24 20.47 9.58
N ASP A 367 -10.26 21.13 10.14
CA ASP A 367 -11.22 20.51 11.07
C ASP A 367 -12.24 19.60 10.37
N ARG A 368 -12.21 19.53 9.04
CA ARG A 368 -13.13 18.73 8.23
C ARG A 368 -12.44 17.62 7.44
N VAL A 369 -11.15 17.39 7.68
CA VAL A 369 -10.39 16.30 7.05
C VAL A 369 -9.68 15.50 8.13
N PHE A 370 -9.89 14.19 8.10
CA PHE A 370 -9.40 13.24 9.09
C PHE A 370 -8.44 12.24 8.44
N ASP A 371 -7.17 12.33 8.80
CA ASP A 371 -6.22 11.26 8.60
C ASP A 371 -6.28 10.34 9.80
N VAL A 372 -6.63 9.07 9.58
CA VAL A 372 -6.82 8.08 10.65
C VAL A 372 -5.64 7.13 10.82
N GLY A 373 -4.51 7.39 10.14
CA GLY A 373 -3.36 6.49 10.10
C GLY A 373 -3.62 5.28 9.21
N ILE A 374 -2.74 4.28 9.26
CA ILE A 374 -2.89 3.05 8.44
C ILE A 374 -3.98 2.16 9.06
N ALA A 375 -5.24 2.51 8.84
CA ALA A 375 -6.40 1.90 9.50
C ALA A 375 -7.64 1.93 8.59
N GLU A 376 -7.64 1.17 7.50
CA GLU A 376 -8.66 1.20 6.46
C GLU A 376 -10.04 0.78 6.98
N GLY A 377 -10.12 -0.28 7.78
CA GLY A 377 -11.37 -0.71 8.41
C GLY A 377 -11.94 0.38 9.33
N HIS A 378 -11.07 1.01 10.15
CA HIS A 378 -11.48 2.13 10.99
C HIS A 378 -11.96 3.32 10.15
N ALA A 379 -11.29 3.65 9.03
CA ALA A 379 -11.71 4.73 8.14
C ALA A 379 -13.15 4.57 7.66
N VAL A 380 -13.53 3.35 7.25
CA VAL A 380 -14.90 3.05 6.79
C VAL A 380 -15.91 3.11 7.95
N THR A 381 -15.64 2.43 9.06
CA THR A 381 -16.53 2.43 10.24
C THR A 381 -16.68 3.84 10.83
N PHE A 382 -15.60 4.62 10.91
CA PHE A 382 -15.62 6.01 11.37
C PHE A 382 -16.46 6.90 10.45
N SER A 383 -16.31 6.73 9.13
CA SER A 383 -17.14 7.41 8.14
C SER A 383 -18.61 7.03 8.28
N ALA A 384 -18.91 5.74 8.49
CA ALA A 384 -20.28 5.27 8.73
C ALA A 384 -20.90 5.90 9.99
N GLY A 385 -20.13 6.01 11.07
CA GLY A 385 -20.54 6.71 12.30
C GLY A 385 -20.89 8.18 12.05
N MET A 386 -20.02 8.91 11.31
CA MET A 386 -20.29 10.30 10.96
C MET A 386 -21.50 10.46 10.05
N ALA A 387 -21.69 9.55 9.09
CA ALA A 387 -22.86 9.56 8.22
C ALA A 387 -24.16 9.29 8.99
N LYS A 388 -24.12 8.42 10.00
CA LYS A 388 -25.24 8.14 10.88
C LYS A 388 -25.74 9.39 11.63
N ASP A 389 -24.81 10.29 11.98
CA ASP A 389 -25.10 11.56 12.67
C ASP A 389 -25.24 12.76 11.72
N GLY A 390 -25.42 12.52 10.41
CA GLY A 390 -25.83 13.52 9.43
C GLY A 390 -24.72 14.24 8.69
N LEU A 391 -23.46 13.79 8.82
CA LEU A 391 -22.38 14.26 7.95
C LEU A 391 -22.38 13.49 6.63
N MET A 392 -21.62 14.01 5.66
CA MET A 392 -21.43 13.42 4.32
C MET A 392 -19.93 13.09 4.12
N PRO A 393 -19.48 11.92 4.59
CA PRO A 393 -18.08 11.56 4.49
C PRO A 393 -17.70 11.12 3.07
N PHE A 394 -16.63 11.71 2.54
CA PHE A 394 -15.87 11.21 1.40
C PHE A 394 -14.68 10.43 1.96
N CYS A 395 -14.77 9.11 1.97
CA CYS A 395 -13.74 8.20 2.44
C CYS A 395 -12.89 7.75 1.26
N ASN A 396 -11.62 8.20 1.19
CA ASN A 396 -10.73 7.87 0.08
C ASN A 396 -9.68 6.85 0.52
N ILE A 397 -9.70 5.69 -0.12
CA ILE A 397 -8.79 4.56 0.13
C ILE A 397 -8.29 4.04 -1.21
N TYR A 398 -7.02 3.63 -1.31
CA TYR A 398 -6.56 2.93 -2.51
C TYR A 398 -7.29 1.61 -2.68
N SER A 399 -7.72 1.30 -3.91
CA SER A 399 -8.54 0.13 -4.22
C SER A 399 -7.97 -1.17 -3.63
N SER A 400 -6.66 -1.41 -3.79
CA SER A 400 -5.99 -2.59 -3.22
C SER A 400 -5.98 -2.60 -1.68
N PHE A 401 -5.91 -1.44 -1.02
CA PHE A 401 -5.92 -1.33 0.44
C PHE A 401 -7.33 -1.44 1.03
N ALA A 402 -8.35 -1.04 0.27
CA ALA A 402 -9.75 -1.18 0.66
C ALA A 402 -10.18 -2.64 0.89
N GLN A 403 -9.41 -3.61 0.40
CA GLN A 403 -9.61 -5.03 0.69
C GLN A 403 -9.63 -5.32 2.20
N ARG A 404 -8.88 -4.56 3.02
CA ARG A 404 -8.88 -4.69 4.48
C ARG A 404 -10.16 -4.20 5.15
N ALA A 405 -10.93 -3.38 4.45
CA ALA A 405 -12.17 -2.82 4.96
C ALA A 405 -13.41 -3.53 4.39
N TYR A 406 -13.25 -4.69 3.75
CA TYR A 406 -14.35 -5.39 3.07
C TYR A 406 -15.52 -5.69 4.00
N ASP A 407 -15.23 -6.23 5.19
CA ASP A 407 -16.26 -6.45 6.23
C ASP A 407 -16.93 -5.13 6.66
N ASN A 408 -16.13 -4.08 6.89
CA ASN A 408 -16.65 -2.78 7.32
C ASN A 408 -17.52 -2.11 6.24
N ILE A 409 -17.19 -2.31 4.95
CA ILE A 409 -18.03 -1.85 3.84
C ILE A 409 -19.39 -2.57 3.85
N ILE A 410 -19.39 -3.89 4.08
CA ILE A 410 -20.64 -4.69 4.12
C ILE A 410 -21.45 -4.36 5.36
N HIS A 411 -20.85 -4.53 6.55
CA HIS A 411 -21.55 -4.51 7.82
C HIS A 411 -21.86 -3.10 8.32
N ASP A 412 -20.85 -2.19 8.29
CA ASP A 412 -20.99 -0.88 8.93
C ASP A 412 -21.57 0.18 7.99
N MET A 413 -21.37 0.06 6.68
CA MET A 413 -21.78 1.03 5.68
C MET A 413 -23.01 0.56 4.89
N ALA A 414 -22.92 -0.58 4.18
CA ALA A 414 -23.95 -1.02 3.24
C ALA A 414 -25.20 -1.58 3.91
N LEU A 415 -25.05 -2.38 4.97
CA LEU A 415 -26.18 -2.99 5.70
C LEU A 415 -27.19 -1.93 6.20
N LEU A 416 -26.70 -0.77 6.60
CA LEU A 416 -27.50 0.35 7.06
C LEU A 416 -27.80 1.39 5.97
N SER A 417 -27.34 1.19 4.73
CA SER A 417 -27.49 2.13 3.61
C SER A 417 -27.05 3.57 3.97
N LEU A 418 -25.97 3.70 4.73
CA LEU A 418 -25.49 5.01 5.18
C LEU A 418 -24.89 5.82 4.03
N PRO A 419 -25.11 7.14 3.98
CA PRO A 419 -24.64 8.02 2.90
C PRO A 419 -23.14 8.30 3.00
N VAL A 420 -22.32 7.27 2.82
CA VAL A 420 -20.86 7.36 2.72
C VAL A 420 -20.47 7.31 1.24
N VAL A 421 -19.63 8.25 0.78
CA VAL A 421 -19.02 8.21 -0.54
C VAL A 421 -17.64 7.57 -0.41
N LEU A 422 -17.54 6.29 -0.76
CA LEU A 422 -16.28 5.56 -0.77
C LEU A 422 -15.57 5.79 -2.11
N CYS A 423 -14.45 6.49 -2.09
CA CYS A 423 -13.63 6.76 -3.27
C CYS A 423 -12.46 5.78 -3.32
N LEU A 424 -12.49 4.87 -4.30
CA LEU A 424 -11.44 3.88 -4.53
C LEU A 424 -10.44 4.43 -5.54
N ASP A 425 -9.38 5.02 -5.02
CA ASP A 425 -8.27 5.54 -5.82
C ASP A 425 -7.33 4.40 -6.25
N ARG A 426 -6.61 4.52 -7.35
CA ARG A 426 -5.72 3.47 -7.92
C ARG A 426 -6.48 2.20 -8.29
N ALA A 427 -7.68 2.32 -8.83
CA ALA A 427 -8.42 1.20 -9.38
C ALA A 427 -7.76 0.70 -10.68
N GLY A 428 -7.85 -0.61 -10.94
CA GLY A 428 -7.22 -1.24 -12.10
C GLY A 428 -5.71 -1.40 -11.97
N LEU A 429 -5.02 -1.43 -13.10
CA LEU A 429 -3.57 -1.55 -13.16
C LEU A 429 -2.89 -0.26 -12.71
N VAL A 430 -1.93 -0.36 -11.80
CA VAL A 430 -1.21 0.81 -11.24
C VAL A 430 0.25 0.91 -11.68
N GLY A 431 0.78 -0.11 -12.34
CA GLY A 431 2.12 -0.07 -12.94
C GLY A 431 3.21 -0.70 -12.08
N GLU A 432 4.24 0.07 -11.78
CA GLU A 432 5.52 -0.43 -11.28
C GLU A 432 5.49 -1.00 -9.85
N ASP A 433 4.42 -0.77 -9.08
CA ASP A 433 4.24 -1.35 -7.75
C ASP A 433 3.67 -2.78 -7.78
N GLY A 434 3.17 -3.20 -8.93
CA GLY A 434 2.84 -4.58 -9.25
C GLY A 434 1.63 -5.16 -8.50
N PRO A 435 1.58 -6.50 -8.35
CA PRO A 435 0.39 -7.25 -7.94
C PRO A 435 -0.16 -6.86 -6.56
N THR A 436 0.67 -6.31 -5.68
CA THR A 436 0.24 -5.88 -4.34
C THR A 436 -0.51 -4.54 -4.35
N HIS A 437 -0.41 -3.78 -5.44
CA HIS A 437 -1.01 -2.45 -5.56
C HIS A 437 -2.06 -2.33 -6.66
N HIS A 438 -2.17 -3.30 -7.58
CA HIS A 438 -3.23 -3.30 -8.58
C HIS A 438 -4.61 -3.35 -7.93
N GLY A 439 -5.47 -2.39 -8.25
CA GLY A 439 -6.87 -2.33 -7.82
C GLY A 439 -7.76 -3.23 -8.69
N ALA A 440 -7.41 -4.51 -8.78
CA ALA A 440 -7.99 -5.44 -9.73
C ALA A 440 -9.32 -6.05 -9.28
N PHE A 441 -9.54 -6.17 -7.97
CA PHE A 441 -10.60 -7.02 -7.41
C PHE A 441 -11.84 -6.25 -6.96
N ASP A 442 -11.80 -4.93 -6.89
CA ASP A 442 -12.84 -4.08 -6.30
C ASP A 442 -14.23 -4.27 -6.94
N LEU A 443 -14.31 -4.31 -8.29
CA LEU A 443 -15.57 -4.52 -9.01
C LEU A 443 -16.20 -5.86 -8.63
N ALA A 444 -15.44 -6.95 -8.75
CA ALA A 444 -15.93 -8.30 -8.50
C ALA A 444 -16.27 -8.51 -7.01
N ALA A 445 -15.48 -7.95 -6.09
CA ALA A 445 -15.70 -8.09 -4.66
C ALA A 445 -16.91 -7.30 -4.16
N LEU A 446 -17.13 -6.08 -4.68
CA LEU A 446 -18.19 -5.20 -4.19
C LEU A 446 -19.53 -5.39 -4.90
N ARG A 447 -19.55 -5.93 -6.13
CA ARG A 447 -20.77 -6.13 -6.90
C ARG A 447 -21.87 -6.92 -6.15
N PRO A 448 -21.58 -8.00 -5.43
CA PRO A 448 -22.61 -8.78 -4.75
C PRO A 448 -23.18 -8.10 -3.51
N VAL A 449 -22.51 -7.05 -2.98
CA VAL A 449 -22.94 -6.38 -1.74
C VAL A 449 -24.21 -5.57 -1.99
N PRO A 450 -25.32 -5.83 -1.25
CA PRO A 450 -26.56 -5.06 -1.39
C PRO A 450 -26.38 -3.58 -1.05
N HIS A 451 -27.28 -2.73 -1.55
CA HIS A 451 -27.35 -1.29 -1.26
C HIS A 451 -26.14 -0.45 -1.66
N LEU A 452 -25.16 -1.00 -2.37
CA LEU A 452 -24.07 -0.23 -2.96
C LEU A 452 -24.44 0.30 -4.35
N THR A 453 -24.21 1.57 -4.59
CA THR A 453 -24.05 2.14 -5.92
C THR A 453 -22.57 2.10 -6.28
N ILE A 454 -22.20 1.53 -7.44
CA ILE A 454 -20.80 1.38 -7.88
C ILE A 454 -20.64 2.02 -9.25
N ALA A 455 -19.83 3.07 -9.31
CA ALA A 455 -19.59 3.85 -10.53
C ALA A 455 -18.09 3.96 -10.85
N SER A 456 -17.79 4.05 -12.15
CA SER A 456 -16.44 4.30 -12.67
C SER A 456 -16.49 5.39 -13.74
N PRO A 457 -15.93 6.57 -13.49
CA PRO A 457 -15.92 7.66 -14.46
C PRO A 457 -15.01 7.35 -15.64
N MET A 458 -15.43 7.69 -16.83
CA MET A 458 -14.62 7.55 -18.03
C MET A 458 -13.53 8.62 -18.14
N ASN A 459 -13.78 9.82 -17.58
CA ASN A 459 -12.88 10.96 -17.62
C ASN A 459 -13.10 11.90 -16.41
N GLU A 460 -12.39 13.01 -16.39
CA GLU A 460 -12.40 13.99 -15.30
C GLU A 460 -13.77 14.66 -15.11
N HIS A 461 -14.49 14.97 -16.19
CA HIS A 461 -15.85 15.52 -16.11
C HIS A 461 -16.80 14.55 -15.42
N GLU A 462 -16.73 13.28 -15.80
CA GLU A 462 -17.54 12.21 -15.21
C GLU A 462 -17.19 12.01 -13.72
N LEU A 463 -15.90 12.07 -13.33
CA LEU A 463 -15.50 12.00 -11.93
C LEU A 463 -16.12 13.14 -11.11
N ARG A 464 -16.04 14.38 -11.60
CA ARG A 464 -16.64 15.53 -10.93
C ARG A 464 -18.16 15.39 -10.80
N ASN A 465 -18.81 14.97 -11.86
CA ASN A 465 -20.26 14.79 -11.89
C ASN A 465 -20.73 13.66 -10.96
N LEU A 466 -20.00 12.55 -10.91
CA LEU A 466 -20.29 11.44 -9.98
C LEU A 466 -20.09 11.86 -8.53
N MET A 467 -19.02 12.60 -8.21
CA MET A 467 -18.82 13.14 -6.86
C MET A 467 -19.91 14.13 -6.45
N TYR A 468 -20.35 14.98 -7.40
CA TYR A 468 -21.48 15.88 -7.17
C TYR A 468 -22.77 15.12 -6.93
N SER A 469 -23.07 14.11 -7.75
CA SER A 469 -24.27 13.29 -7.64
C SER A 469 -24.31 12.50 -6.33
N ALA A 470 -23.19 11.93 -5.93
CA ALA A 470 -23.08 11.08 -4.75
C ALA A 470 -23.40 11.81 -3.42
N GLN A 471 -23.27 13.13 -3.38
CA GLN A 471 -23.57 13.93 -2.19
C GLN A 471 -25.02 14.48 -2.15
N LEU A 472 -25.80 14.25 -3.22
CA LEU A 472 -27.20 14.66 -3.25
C LEU A 472 -28.06 13.77 -2.33
N PRO A 473 -29.22 14.25 -1.87
CA PRO A 473 -30.10 13.49 -0.99
C PRO A 473 -30.55 12.14 -1.60
N ASN A 474 -30.68 11.11 -0.75
CA ASN A 474 -31.22 9.79 -1.09
C ASN A 474 -30.35 8.90 -1.99
N HIS A 475 -29.07 9.18 -2.14
CA HIS A 475 -28.17 8.32 -2.93
C HIS A 475 -27.59 7.13 -2.15
N GLY A 476 -27.70 7.09 -0.80
CA GLY A 476 -27.22 5.99 0.02
C GLY A 476 -25.71 5.78 -0.08
N CYS A 477 -25.27 4.51 -0.02
CA CYS A 477 -23.86 4.15 -0.13
C CYS A 477 -23.37 4.26 -1.57
N TYR A 478 -22.36 5.10 -1.81
CA TYR A 478 -21.85 5.36 -3.15
C TYR A 478 -20.36 5.01 -3.24
N VAL A 479 -19.99 4.19 -4.21
CA VAL A 479 -18.60 3.83 -4.52
C VAL A 479 -18.20 4.44 -5.86
N ILE A 480 -17.15 5.24 -5.88
CA ILE A 480 -16.57 5.83 -7.08
C ILE A 480 -15.14 5.33 -7.21
N ARG A 481 -14.84 4.54 -8.25
CA ARG A 481 -13.51 4.03 -8.52
C ARG A 481 -12.85 4.74 -9.69
N TYR A 482 -11.59 5.12 -9.56
CA TYR A 482 -10.82 5.80 -10.59
C TYR A 482 -9.33 5.42 -10.56
N PRO A 483 -8.61 5.52 -11.70
CA PRO A 483 -7.26 4.98 -11.82
C PRO A 483 -6.19 5.90 -11.24
N ARG A 484 -4.98 5.37 -11.15
CA ARG A 484 -3.74 6.13 -11.01
C ARG A 484 -3.40 6.82 -12.34
N GLY A 485 -2.83 8.03 -12.28
CA GLY A 485 -2.29 8.73 -13.43
C GLY A 485 -3.14 9.87 -13.93
N ASN A 486 -2.75 10.38 -15.10
CA ASN A 486 -3.41 11.51 -15.72
C ASN A 486 -4.72 11.09 -16.37
N GLY A 487 -5.67 12.04 -16.43
CA GLY A 487 -6.86 11.90 -17.24
C GLY A 487 -6.61 12.17 -18.72
N VAL A 488 -7.65 12.57 -19.42
CA VAL A 488 -7.62 12.81 -20.88
C VAL A 488 -8.03 14.24 -21.26
N LEU A 489 -8.57 15.03 -20.32
CA LEU A 489 -9.12 16.36 -20.56
C LEU A 489 -8.28 17.43 -19.86
N THR A 490 -7.73 18.37 -20.64
CA THR A 490 -7.06 19.57 -20.08
C THR A 490 -8.06 20.56 -19.53
N ASP A 491 -9.24 20.72 -20.18
CA ASP A 491 -10.36 21.54 -19.72
C ASP A 491 -11.37 20.71 -18.91
N TRP A 492 -10.95 20.31 -17.71
CA TRP A 492 -11.69 19.40 -16.85
C TRP A 492 -12.67 20.07 -15.86
N ARG A 493 -12.62 21.41 -15.71
CA ARG A 493 -13.40 22.18 -14.72
C ARG A 493 -14.74 22.67 -15.26
N ASN A 494 -15.50 21.82 -15.90
CA ASN A 494 -16.87 22.15 -16.30
C ASN A 494 -17.79 22.29 -15.09
N PRO A 495 -18.91 23.04 -15.21
CA PRO A 495 -19.97 23.03 -14.21
C PRO A 495 -20.43 21.61 -13.89
N MET A 496 -20.49 21.27 -12.61
CA MET A 496 -20.93 19.96 -12.16
C MET A 496 -22.41 19.74 -12.46
N GLN A 497 -22.75 18.57 -12.96
CA GLN A 497 -24.12 18.17 -13.29
C GLN A 497 -24.45 16.83 -12.62
N GLU A 498 -25.70 16.66 -12.24
CA GLU A 498 -26.17 15.38 -11.72
C GLU A 498 -26.16 14.30 -12.81
N ILE A 499 -25.60 13.15 -12.47
CA ILE A 499 -25.74 11.91 -13.22
C ILE A 499 -26.79 11.05 -12.50
N VAL A 500 -27.89 10.76 -13.18
CA VAL A 500 -28.93 9.90 -12.60
C VAL A 500 -28.32 8.51 -12.36
N THR A 501 -28.42 8.04 -11.12
CA THR A 501 -27.86 6.74 -10.72
C THR A 501 -28.39 5.62 -11.60
N GLY A 502 -27.47 4.75 -12.09
CA GLY A 502 -27.79 3.64 -12.95
C GLY A 502 -28.04 4.02 -14.42
N THR A 503 -27.61 5.21 -14.86
CA THR A 503 -27.74 5.60 -16.26
C THR A 503 -26.40 5.61 -16.98
N GLY A 504 -26.29 4.78 -18.02
CA GLY A 504 -25.20 4.84 -19.00
C GLY A 504 -25.43 5.90 -20.07
N ARG A 505 -24.57 5.92 -21.07
CA ARG A 505 -24.71 6.80 -22.24
C ARG A 505 -24.18 6.12 -23.50
N LYS A 506 -24.86 6.39 -24.61
CA LYS A 506 -24.38 6.00 -25.92
C LYS A 506 -23.39 7.06 -26.39
N LEU A 507 -22.15 6.64 -26.67
CA LEU A 507 -21.09 7.51 -27.17
C LEU A 507 -21.06 7.53 -28.69
N LYS A 508 -21.43 6.40 -29.34
CA LYS A 508 -21.40 6.23 -30.79
C LYS A 508 -22.49 5.26 -31.24
N GLU A 509 -23.17 5.58 -32.33
CA GLU A 509 -24.09 4.65 -33.00
C GLU A 509 -23.34 3.59 -33.82
N GLY A 510 -23.94 2.43 -33.97
CA GLY A 510 -23.44 1.32 -34.77
C GLY A 510 -24.51 0.23 -34.95
N THR A 511 -24.22 -0.76 -35.81
CA THR A 511 -25.19 -1.81 -36.16
C THR A 511 -24.68 -3.23 -35.98
N ASP A 512 -23.36 -3.48 -35.98
CA ASP A 512 -22.81 -4.85 -36.06
C ASP A 512 -22.33 -5.37 -34.72
N VAL A 513 -21.63 -4.54 -33.94
CA VAL A 513 -21.08 -4.90 -32.66
C VAL A 513 -21.37 -3.78 -31.63
N ALA A 514 -21.78 -4.15 -30.44
CA ALA A 514 -21.86 -3.22 -29.31
C ALA A 514 -20.64 -3.36 -28.38
N VAL A 515 -19.89 -2.29 -28.20
CA VAL A 515 -18.80 -2.20 -27.22
C VAL A 515 -19.30 -1.47 -25.98
N LEU A 516 -19.30 -2.17 -24.84
CA LEU A 516 -19.73 -1.67 -23.56
C LEU A 516 -18.50 -1.47 -22.67
N THR A 517 -18.26 -0.27 -22.21
CA THR A 517 -17.07 0.06 -21.40
C THR A 517 -17.46 0.56 -20.02
N LEU A 518 -16.61 0.27 -19.04
CA LEU A 518 -16.74 0.77 -17.67
C LEU A 518 -15.45 1.48 -17.25
N GLY A 519 -15.53 2.79 -17.09
CA GLY A 519 -14.42 3.62 -16.65
C GLY A 519 -13.45 4.06 -17.76
N PRO A 520 -12.23 4.51 -17.39
CA PRO A 520 -11.31 5.20 -18.31
C PRO A 520 -10.84 4.39 -19.52
N ILE A 521 -10.84 3.06 -19.43
CA ILE A 521 -10.55 2.16 -20.57
C ILE A 521 -11.46 2.43 -21.78
N GLY A 522 -12.60 3.08 -21.55
CA GLY A 522 -13.50 3.51 -22.60
C GLY A 522 -12.88 4.51 -23.58
N ASN A 523 -11.86 5.27 -23.17
CA ASN A 523 -11.14 6.19 -24.07
C ASN A 523 -10.28 5.39 -25.06
N ASP A 524 -9.56 4.37 -24.60
CA ASP A 524 -8.78 3.47 -25.47
C ASP A 524 -9.70 2.71 -26.44
N ALA A 525 -10.88 2.27 -25.94
CA ALA A 525 -11.89 1.63 -26.77
C ALA A 525 -12.44 2.56 -27.85
N ALA A 526 -12.65 3.84 -27.58
CA ALA A 526 -13.10 4.82 -28.57
C ALA A 526 -12.08 5.00 -29.71
N GLU A 527 -10.79 5.04 -29.39
CA GLU A 527 -9.70 5.07 -30.36
C GLU A 527 -9.64 3.79 -31.19
N ALA A 528 -9.71 2.62 -30.54
CA ALA A 528 -9.71 1.33 -31.20
C ALA A 528 -10.89 1.18 -32.19
N ILE A 529 -12.09 1.61 -31.81
CA ILE A 529 -13.28 1.63 -32.65
C ILE A 529 -13.06 2.52 -33.88
N ALA A 530 -12.53 3.72 -33.68
CA ALA A 530 -12.30 4.65 -34.79
C ALA A 530 -11.25 4.13 -35.80
N GLU A 531 -10.27 3.36 -35.34
CA GLU A 531 -9.25 2.74 -36.21
C GLU A 531 -9.82 1.50 -36.92
N VAL A 532 -10.45 0.58 -36.21
CA VAL A 532 -10.92 -0.68 -36.78
C VAL A 532 -11.99 -0.46 -37.85
N GLU A 533 -12.86 0.54 -37.71
CA GLU A 533 -13.85 0.90 -38.73
C GLU A 533 -13.22 1.46 -40.01
N LYS A 534 -12.03 2.09 -39.92
CA LYS A 534 -11.29 2.52 -41.11
C LYS A 534 -10.60 1.36 -41.81
N GLU A 535 -10.15 0.38 -41.04
CA GLU A 535 -9.40 -0.79 -41.53
C GLU A 535 -10.33 -1.89 -42.06
N THR A 536 -11.60 -1.94 -41.64
CA THR A 536 -12.56 -2.97 -41.96
C THR A 536 -13.78 -2.37 -42.69
N GLU A 537 -13.83 -2.49 -43.99
CA GLU A 537 -14.90 -1.93 -44.81
C GLU A 537 -16.28 -2.53 -44.41
N GLY A 538 -17.25 -1.66 -44.14
CA GLY A 538 -18.61 -2.01 -43.81
C GLY A 538 -18.87 -2.34 -42.34
N LEU A 539 -17.86 -2.41 -41.49
CA LEU A 539 -18.02 -2.61 -40.05
C LEU A 539 -18.56 -1.33 -39.36
N SER A 540 -19.62 -1.49 -38.57
CA SER A 540 -20.26 -0.41 -37.83
C SER A 540 -20.40 -0.77 -36.35
N VAL A 541 -19.61 -0.12 -35.48
CA VAL A 541 -19.49 -0.43 -34.06
C VAL A 541 -20.21 0.61 -33.22
N ALA A 542 -21.14 0.18 -32.37
CA ALA A 542 -21.73 1.03 -31.34
C ALA A 542 -20.86 1.08 -30.09
N HIS A 543 -20.76 2.24 -29.42
CA HIS A 543 -20.00 2.40 -28.18
C HIS A 543 -20.88 2.96 -27.08
N TYR A 544 -20.86 2.28 -25.92
CA TYR A 544 -21.62 2.64 -24.73
C TYR A 544 -20.69 2.77 -23.51
N ASP A 545 -20.74 3.91 -22.84
CA ASP A 545 -20.17 4.10 -21.51
C ASP A 545 -21.22 3.76 -20.47
N MET A 546 -21.05 2.61 -19.80
CA MET A 546 -22.05 2.12 -18.85
C MET A 546 -22.02 2.87 -17.53
N ARG A 547 -20.95 3.63 -17.20
CA ARG A 547 -20.80 4.44 -15.98
C ARG A 547 -20.94 3.68 -14.68
N PHE A 548 -21.95 2.81 -14.56
CA PHE A 548 -22.31 2.06 -13.37
C PHE A 548 -22.17 0.55 -13.56
N LEU A 549 -21.49 -0.08 -12.63
CA LEU A 549 -21.55 -1.53 -12.44
C LEU A 549 -22.85 -1.90 -11.72
N LYS A 550 -23.29 -1.04 -10.79
CA LYS A 550 -24.46 -1.28 -9.95
C LYS A 550 -25.11 0.05 -9.54
N PRO A 551 -26.42 0.22 -9.81
CA PRO A 551 -27.21 -0.64 -10.71
C PRO A 551 -26.77 -0.51 -12.17
N LEU A 552 -26.98 -1.54 -12.97
CA LEU A 552 -26.81 -1.47 -14.43
C LEU A 552 -27.95 -0.64 -15.04
N ASP A 553 -27.68 0.01 -16.19
CA ASP A 553 -28.71 0.67 -16.97
C ASP A 553 -29.55 -0.36 -17.75
N GLU A 554 -30.64 -0.79 -17.15
CA GLU A 554 -31.53 -1.80 -17.73
C GLU A 554 -32.16 -1.36 -19.06
N LYS A 555 -32.51 -0.06 -19.20
CA LYS A 555 -33.06 0.47 -20.43
C LYS A 555 -32.07 0.37 -21.58
N LEU A 556 -30.84 0.73 -21.30
CA LEU A 556 -29.76 0.66 -22.27
C LEU A 556 -29.42 -0.78 -22.61
N LEU A 557 -29.42 -1.68 -21.62
CA LEU A 557 -29.21 -3.12 -21.86
C LEU A 557 -30.34 -3.77 -22.67
N HIS A 558 -31.60 -3.38 -22.47
CA HIS A 558 -32.73 -3.83 -23.31
C HIS A 558 -32.57 -3.34 -24.76
N GLU A 559 -32.15 -2.10 -24.97
CA GLU A 559 -31.83 -1.59 -26.32
C GLU A 559 -30.73 -2.42 -26.97
N ILE A 560 -29.62 -2.65 -26.23
CA ILE A 560 -28.48 -3.39 -26.74
C ILE A 560 -28.86 -4.85 -27.04
N GLY A 561 -29.48 -5.55 -26.08
CA GLY A 561 -29.87 -6.96 -26.22
C GLY A 561 -30.85 -7.22 -27.38
N SER A 562 -31.72 -6.25 -27.69
CA SER A 562 -32.66 -6.36 -28.82
C SER A 562 -32.02 -6.06 -30.18
N ARG A 563 -30.88 -5.38 -30.24
CA ARG A 563 -30.25 -4.89 -31.49
C ARG A 563 -29.01 -5.67 -31.89
N PHE A 564 -28.24 -6.17 -30.94
CA PHE A 564 -26.92 -6.71 -31.22
C PHE A 564 -26.81 -8.19 -30.85
N ASN A 565 -26.32 -8.99 -31.78
CA ASN A 565 -25.95 -10.38 -31.53
C ASN A 565 -24.52 -10.53 -31.00
N ARG A 566 -23.72 -9.47 -31.10
CA ARG A 566 -22.32 -9.42 -30.61
C ARG A 566 -22.11 -8.25 -29.68
N ILE A 567 -21.53 -8.56 -28.52
CA ILE A 567 -21.20 -7.58 -27.49
C ILE A 567 -19.75 -7.79 -27.07
N VAL A 568 -19.01 -6.70 -26.93
CA VAL A 568 -17.68 -6.71 -26.29
C VAL A 568 -17.79 -5.87 -25.02
N THR A 569 -17.48 -6.45 -23.86
CA THR A 569 -17.42 -5.72 -22.59
C THR A 569 -15.98 -5.48 -22.17
N ILE A 570 -15.64 -4.28 -21.72
CA ILE A 570 -14.27 -3.89 -21.37
C ILE A 570 -14.25 -3.23 -19.99
N GLU A 571 -13.44 -3.78 -19.09
CA GLU A 571 -13.25 -3.29 -17.72
C GLU A 571 -11.79 -3.36 -17.27
N ASP A 572 -11.30 -2.38 -16.52
CA ASP A 572 -9.99 -2.45 -15.86
C ASP A 572 -10.16 -3.06 -14.45
N GLY A 573 -10.50 -4.34 -14.42
CA GLY A 573 -10.75 -5.18 -13.25
C GLY A 573 -10.71 -6.65 -13.67
N VAL A 574 -10.75 -7.57 -12.70
CA VAL A 574 -10.75 -9.01 -13.01
C VAL A 574 -12.02 -9.40 -13.79
N ARG A 575 -11.80 -10.17 -14.86
CA ARG A 575 -12.87 -10.64 -15.73
C ARG A 575 -13.89 -11.54 -15.02
N MET A 576 -13.43 -12.28 -13.98
CA MET A 576 -14.29 -13.17 -13.19
C MET A 576 -15.11 -12.35 -12.18
N GLY A 577 -16.43 -12.39 -12.32
CA GLY A 577 -17.35 -11.70 -11.40
C GLY A 577 -17.44 -10.19 -11.57
N GLY A 578 -16.70 -9.60 -12.52
CA GLY A 578 -16.70 -8.16 -12.80
C GLY A 578 -17.86 -7.69 -13.67
N PHE A 579 -17.64 -6.59 -14.40
CA PHE A 579 -18.64 -5.93 -15.23
C PHE A 579 -19.13 -6.81 -16.38
N GLY A 580 -18.23 -7.46 -17.11
CA GLY A 580 -18.63 -8.36 -18.20
C GLY A 580 -19.46 -9.55 -17.72
N SER A 581 -19.21 -10.06 -16.51
CA SER A 581 -20.05 -11.08 -15.87
C SER A 581 -21.43 -10.54 -15.54
N ALA A 582 -21.53 -9.31 -15.02
CA ALA A 582 -22.81 -8.68 -14.71
C ALA A 582 -23.68 -8.51 -15.96
N VAL A 583 -23.08 -8.11 -17.08
CA VAL A 583 -23.79 -7.97 -18.36
C VAL A 583 -24.33 -9.31 -18.85
N ILE A 584 -23.52 -10.38 -18.81
CA ILE A 584 -23.96 -11.72 -19.23
C ILE A 584 -25.10 -12.24 -18.35
N GLU A 585 -24.98 -12.12 -17.04
CA GLU A 585 -26.02 -12.53 -16.09
C GLU A 585 -27.33 -11.79 -16.40
N TRP A 586 -27.25 -10.46 -16.56
CA TRP A 586 -28.43 -9.65 -16.87
C TRP A 586 -29.05 -10.02 -18.22
N MET A 587 -28.26 -10.23 -19.29
CA MET A 587 -28.75 -10.67 -20.61
C MET A 587 -29.45 -12.02 -20.52
N SER A 588 -28.87 -12.97 -19.78
CA SER A 588 -29.46 -14.29 -19.57
C SER A 588 -30.79 -14.23 -18.81
N ASP A 589 -30.88 -13.42 -17.78
CA ASP A 589 -32.08 -13.25 -16.95
C ASP A 589 -33.26 -12.61 -17.73
N HIS A 590 -32.96 -11.94 -18.87
CA HIS A 590 -33.94 -11.26 -19.73
C HIS A 590 -34.10 -11.91 -21.11
N ASP A 591 -33.69 -13.17 -21.24
CA ASP A 591 -33.83 -13.97 -22.46
C ASP A 591 -33.10 -13.40 -23.70
N TYR A 592 -32.05 -12.61 -23.52
CA TYR A 592 -31.13 -12.20 -24.56
C TYR A 592 -29.95 -13.16 -24.64
N HIS A 593 -29.56 -13.56 -25.86
CA HIS A 593 -28.47 -14.53 -26.06
C HIS A 593 -27.38 -14.02 -27.03
N PRO A 594 -26.85 -12.82 -26.85
CA PRO A 594 -25.75 -12.34 -27.67
C PRO A 594 -24.48 -13.14 -27.42
N HIS A 595 -23.59 -13.22 -28.41
CA HIS A 595 -22.22 -13.65 -28.18
C HIS A 595 -21.47 -12.53 -27.47
N VAL A 596 -21.02 -12.77 -26.22
CA VAL A 596 -20.35 -11.76 -25.39
C VAL A 596 -18.87 -12.09 -25.22
N ILE A 597 -18.01 -11.22 -25.74
CA ILE A 597 -16.56 -11.24 -25.50
C ILE A 597 -16.28 -10.34 -24.30
N ARG A 598 -15.66 -10.90 -23.25
CA ARG A 598 -15.32 -10.15 -22.05
C ARG A 598 -13.83 -9.84 -22.02
N MET A 599 -13.48 -8.56 -22.01
CA MET A 599 -12.12 -8.07 -21.82
C MET A 599 -11.98 -7.55 -20.38
N GLY A 600 -10.98 -8.03 -19.69
CA GLY A 600 -10.64 -7.70 -18.30
C GLY A 600 -9.43 -8.50 -17.85
N LEU A 601 -8.92 -8.20 -16.69
CA LEU A 601 -7.71 -8.85 -16.15
C LEU A 601 -7.91 -10.37 -16.02
N PRO A 602 -6.90 -11.17 -16.38
CA PRO A 602 -6.95 -12.63 -16.32
C PRO A 602 -7.00 -13.15 -14.87
N ASP A 603 -7.21 -14.48 -14.71
CA ASP A 603 -7.17 -15.17 -13.42
C ASP A 603 -5.72 -15.48 -13.00
N GLU A 604 -4.94 -14.41 -12.85
CA GLU A 604 -3.54 -14.46 -12.42
C GLU A 604 -3.12 -13.11 -11.82
N PHE A 605 -2.10 -13.13 -10.95
CA PHE A 605 -1.53 -11.90 -10.42
C PHE A 605 -0.66 -11.22 -11.48
N VAL A 606 -1.13 -10.07 -11.98
CA VAL A 606 -0.41 -9.30 -12.99
C VAL A 606 0.88 -8.73 -12.41
N GLU A 607 1.98 -8.94 -13.10
CA GLU A 607 3.32 -8.48 -12.71
C GLU A 607 3.44 -6.94 -12.65
N HIS A 608 4.64 -6.45 -12.37
CA HIS A 608 4.99 -5.03 -12.36
C HIS A 608 5.58 -4.59 -13.71
N GLY A 609 5.38 -3.34 -14.05
CA GLY A 609 5.85 -2.71 -15.30
C GLY A 609 5.13 -1.39 -15.52
N THR A 610 5.30 -0.75 -16.68
CA THR A 610 4.45 0.38 -17.04
C THR A 610 3.03 -0.08 -17.36
N ILE A 611 2.03 0.75 -17.14
CA ILE A 611 0.61 0.39 -17.42
C ILE A 611 0.46 -0.05 -18.89
N ALA A 612 1.15 0.61 -19.84
CA ALA A 612 1.11 0.24 -21.25
C ALA A 612 1.63 -1.18 -21.49
N GLN A 613 2.81 -1.54 -20.93
CA GLN A 613 3.37 -2.88 -21.02
C GLN A 613 2.45 -3.94 -20.40
N LEU A 614 1.85 -3.61 -19.24
CA LEU A 614 0.96 -4.54 -18.55
C LEU A 614 -0.33 -4.77 -19.34
N ARG A 615 -0.91 -3.73 -19.95
CA ARG A 615 -2.09 -3.87 -20.82
C ARG A 615 -1.80 -4.73 -22.04
N GLU A 616 -0.61 -4.61 -22.64
CA GLU A 616 -0.17 -5.48 -23.75
C GLU A 616 -0.11 -6.96 -23.29
N ILE A 617 0.53 -7.22 -22.13
CA ILE A 617 0.66 -8.58 -21.58
C ILE A 617 -0.69 -9.22 -21.28
N VAL A 618 -1.64 -8.46 -20.74
CA VAL A 618 -2.98 -8.97 -20.38
C VAL A 618 -3.99 -8.84 -21.52
N HIS A 619 -3.57 -8.48 -22.71
CA HIS A 619 -4.40 -8.31 -23.90
C HIS A 619 -5.57 -7.31 -23.68
N MET A 620 -5.25 -6.17 -23.11
CA MET A 620 -6.18 -5.04 -22.88
C MET A 620 -5.68 -3.73 -23.49
N ASP A 621 -4.67 -3.80 -24.33
CA ASP A 621 -4.19 -2.69 -25.13
C ASP A 621 -5.12 -2.44 -26.34
N LYS A 622 -4.89 -1.35 -27.06
CA LYS A 622 -5.72 -0.91 -28.18
C LYS A 622 -5.82 -1.96 -29.30
N GLU A 623 -4.71 -2.62 -29.64
CA GLU A 623 -4.71 -3.66 -30.69
C GLU A 623 -5.54 -4.89 -30.25
N SER A 624 -5.40 -5.34 -29.02
CA SER A 624 -6.23 -6.42 -28.48
C SER A 624 -7.72 -6.07 -28.45
N ILE A 625 -8.08 -4.80 -28.20
CA ILE A 625 -9.47 -4.32 -28.28
C ILE A 625 -9.95 -4.39 -29.74
N LYS A 626 -9.15 -3.98 -30.73
CA LYS A 626 -9.49 -4.10 -32.16
C LYS A 626 -9.73 -5.55 -32.55
N GLU A 627 -8.84 -6.47 -32.13
CA GLU A 627 -9.00 -7.91 -32.37
C GLU A 627 -10.30 -8.45 -31.78
N ALA A 628 -10.66 -8.06 -30.55
CA ALA A 628 -11.91 -8.48 -29.92
C ALA A 628 -13.16 -7.96 -30.65
N ILE A 629 -13.09 -6.77 -31.24
CA ILE A 629 -14.17 -6.19 -32.04
C ILE A 629 -14.36 -6.94 -33.37
N ILE A 630 -13.28 -7.39 -34.03
CA ILE A 630 -13.33 -8.09 -35.32
C ILE A 630 -13.66 -9.58 -35.14
N LYS A 631 -13.25 -10.16 -34.01
CA LYS A 631 -13.38 -11.61 -33.75
C LYS A 631 -14.85 -12.06 -33.90
N GLU A 632 -15.10 -13.02 -34.79
CA GLU A 632 -16.42 -13.62 -35.04
C GLU A 632 -16.88 -14.54 -33.88
#